data_b3be07fa1fb77361bdf5168545512bf7
#
_entry.id   b3be07fa1fb77361bdf5168545512bf7
#
_cell.length_a   1.000
_cell.length_b   1.000
_cell.length_c   1.000
_cell.angle_alpha   90.00
_cell.angle_beta   90.00
_cell.angle_gamma   90.00
#
_symmetry.space_group_name_H-M   'P 1'
#
loop_
_entity.id
_entity.type
_entity.pdbx_description
1 polymer ?
#
loop_
_entity_poly.entity_id
_entity_poly.type
_entity_poly.pdbx_seq_one_letter_code
_entity_poly.pdbx_strand_id
1 'polypeptide(L)'
;ARGNSGVITSLLFRGFSKALEGKKEADTADIIAALKKGVEGAYKAVMKPTEGTILTVTRLAAEAAVAAETNDVPQLWATVCEAGQKALEDTPNLLPVLKKAGVVDAGGQGIMLVFEGMKQVFDGGEIVAGTEVAAKPKLDSSAAGKGVFTDDLMKVEDIKNGYCTQFLVHKDPGASITLSLIHI
;
A
#
# COMPACT_ATOMS: atom_id res chain seq x y z
N ALA A 1 -1.02 1.46 12.81
CA ALA A 1 -0.61 2.00 11.51
C ALA A 1 -0.48 3.52 11.62
N ARG A 2 0.48 4.11 10.91
CA ARG A 2 0.66 5.57 10.82
C ARG A 2 0.79 5.96 9.35
N GLY A 3 0.18 7.08 8.97
CA GLY A 3 0.15 7.58 7.60
C GLY A 3 -0.74 6.76 6.66
N ASN A 4 -1.03 7.30 5.49
CA ASN A 4 -1.96 6.69 4.53
C ASN A 4 -1.51 5.31 4.06
N SER A 5 -0.23 5.15 3.68
CA SER A 5 0.30 3.86 3.23
C SER A 5 0.23 2.80 4.33
N GLY A 6 0.52 3.17 5.60
CA GLY A 6 0.40 2.24 6.73
C GLY A 6 -1.04 1.80 6.98
N VAL A 7 -2.01 2.70 6.86
CA VAL A 7 -3.44 2.37 7.00
C VAL A 7 -3.88 1.45 5.86
N ILE A 8 -3.56 1.78 4.61
CA ILE A 8 -3.90 0.98 3.43
C ILE A 8 -3.31 -0.42 3.55
N THR A 9 -2.02 -0.55 3.84
CA THR A 9 -1.35 -1.84 4.02
C THR A 9 -1.98 -2.66 5.15
N SER A 10 -2.29 -2.02 6.29
CA SER A 10 -2.96 -2.68 7.42
C SER A 10 -4.34 -3.23 7.03
N LEU A 11 -5.11 -2.50 6.24
CA LEU A 11 -6.43 -2.92 5.79
C LEU A 11 -6.36 -4.00 4.71
N LEU A 12 -5.37 -3.92 3.82
CA LEU A 12 -5.07 -4.96 2.85
C LEU A 12 -4.86 -6.31 3.56
N PHE A 13 -3.91 -6.36 4.51
CA PHE A 13 -3.60 -7.60 5.24
C PHE A 13 -4.72 -8.02 6.20
N ARG A 14 -5.49 -7.09 6.73
CA ARG A 14 -6.69 -7.43 7.51
C ARG A 14 -7.76 -8.12 6.66
N GLY A 15 -7.99 -7.64 5.44
CA GLY A 15 -8.91 -8.28 4.50
C GLY A 15 -8.41 -9.65 4.07
N PHE A 16 -7.11 -9.76 3.78
CA PHE A 16 -6.42 -11.00 3.46
C PHE A 16 -6.58 -12.03 4.58
N SER A 17 -6.25 -11.67 5.81
CA SER A 17 -6.37 -12.53 6.99
C SER A 17 -7.81 -13.01 7.23
N LYS A 18 -8.80 -12.12 7.09
CA LYS A 18 -10.21 -12.47 7.25
C LYS A 18 -10.71 -13.49 6.23
N ALA A 19 -10.14 -13.52 5.03
CA ALA A 19 -10.52 -14.51 4.03
C ALA A 19 -9.98 -15.89 4.35
N LEU A 20 -8.88 -15.96 5.09
CA LEU A 20 -8.24 -17.21 5.52
C LEU A 20 -8.62 -17.65 6.93
N GLU A 21 -9.56 -16.92 7.58
CA GLU A 21 -9.95 -17.22 8.96
C GLU A 21 -10.50 -18.65 9.09
N GLY A 22 -9.96 -19.39 10.07
CA GLY A 22 -10.34 -20.77 10.35
C GLY A 22 -9.72 -21.83 9.42
N LYS A 23 -8.95 -21.43 8.40
CA LYS A 23 -8.25 -22.35 7.50
C LYS A 23 -6.89 -22.75 8.08
N LYS A 24 -6.59 -24.04 8.05
CA LYS A 24 -5.28 -24.58 8.42
C LYS A 24 -4.32 -24.62 7.24
N GLU A 25 -4.88 -24.80 6.06
CA GLU A 25 -4.17 -24.84 4.78
C GLU A 25 -4.94 -23.96 3.80
N ALA A 26 -4.25 -23.35 2.86
CA ALA A 26 -4.84 -22.49 1.84
C ALA A 26 -4.35 -22.93 0.45
N ASP A 27 -5.28 -23.11 -0.46
CA ASP A 27 -5.00 -23.35 -1.87
C ASP A 27 -4.95 -22.04 -2.67
N THR A 28 -4.73 -22.15 -3.98
CA THR A 28 -4.65 -20.98 -4.88
C THR A 28 -5.97 -20.19 -4.90
N ALA A 29 -7.11 -20.85 -4.84
CA ALA A 29 -8.42 -20.19 -4.82
C ALA A 29 -8.61 -19.38 -3.53
N ASP A 30 -8.14 -19.89 -2.42
CA ASP A 30 -8.16 -19.20 -1.13
C ASP A 30 -7.26 -17.95 -1.12
N ILE A 31 -6.07 -18.06 -1.70
CA ILE A 31 -5.13 -16.93 -1.82
C ILE A 31 -5.71 -15.85 -2.74
N ILE A 32 -6.30 -16.22 -3.87
CA ILE A 32 -6.98 -15.30 -4.77
C ILE A 32 -8.12 -14.58 -4.04
N ALA A 33 -8.95 -15.31 -3.32
CA ALA A 33 -10.04 -14.72 -2.54
C ALA A 33 -9.52 -13.77 -1.46
N ALA A 34 -8.40 -14.13 -0.81
CA ALA A 34 -7.76 -13.32 0.21
C ALA A 34 -7.20 -12.02 -0.36
N LEU A 35 -6.53 -12.06 -1.51
CA LEU A 35 -6.04 -10.88 -2.22
C LEU A 35 -7.20 -9.94 -2.60
N LYS A 36 -8.25 -10.47 -3.22
CA LYS A 36 -9.45 -9.70 -3.58
C LYS A 36 -10.06 -8.99 -2.37
N LYS A 37 -10.27 -9.72 -1.29
CA LYS A 37 -10.87 -9.17 -0.06
C LYS A 37 -9.96 -8.12 0.59
N GLY A 38 -8.66 -8.30 0.51
CA GLY A 38 -7.67 -7.33 0.95
C GLY A 38 -7.77 -6.03 0.16
N VAL A 39 -7.76 -6.11 -1.17
CA VAL A 39 -7.89 -4.96 -2.08
C VAL A 39 -9.21 -4.23 -1.86
N GLU A 40 -10.33 -4.94 -1.79
CA GLU A 40 -11.64 -4.33 -1.48
C GLU A 40 -11.63 -3.56 -0.15
N GLY A 41 -11.02 -4.14 0.89
CA GLY A 41 -10.88 -3.49 2.19
C GLY A 41 -10.07 -2.21 2.13
N ALA A 42 -8.98 -2.22 1.36
CA ALA A 42 -8.12 -1.06 1.16
C ALA A 42 -8.83 0.06 0.38
N TYR A 43 -9.51 -0.27 -0.72
CA TYR A 43 -10.26 0.71 -1.51
C TYR A 43 -11.45 1.33 -0.74
N LYS A 44 -12.19 0.53 0.05
CA LYS A 44 -13.31 1.03 0.87
C LYS A 44 -12.88 2.04 1.94
N ALA A 45 -11.65 1.98 2.38
CA ALA A 45 -11.13 2.87 3.41
C ALA A 45 -10.69 4.24 2.88
N VAL A 46 -10.51 4.37 1.58
CA VAL A 46 -10.07 5.61 0.94
C VAL A 46 -11.25 6.27 0.26
N MET A 47 -11.63 7.46 0.71
CA MET A 47 -12.79 8.16 0.16
C MET A 47 -12.65 8.52 -1.32
N LYS A 48 -11.44 8.86 -1.76
CA LYS A 48 -11.09 9.12 -3.16
C LYS A 48 -9.85 8.30 -3.53
N PRO A 49 -10.02 7.04 -3.95
CA PRO A 49 -8.91 6.24 -4.42
C PRO A 49 -8.22 6.92 -5.60
N THR A 50 -6.92 7.09 -5.51
CA THR A 50 -6.11 7.67 -6.57
C THR A 50 -5.33 6.56 -7.26
N GLU A 51 -5.47 6.48 -8.58
CA GLU A 51 -4.71 5.54 -9.41
C GLU A 51 -3.25 6.02 -9.54
N GLY A 52 -2.33 5.08 -9.82
CA GLY A 52 -0.89 5.34 -9.80
C GLY A 52 -0.27 5.28 -8.41
N THR A 53 -0.93 4.60 -7.46
CA THR A 53 -0.50 4.45 -6.08
C THR A 53 -0.44 2.97 -5.65
N ILE A 54 -0.07 2.70 -4.40
CA ILE A 54 -0.13 1.37 -3.77
C ILE A 54 -1.46 0.64 -4.04
N LEU A 55 -2.58 1.38 -4.15
CA LEU A 55 -3.90 0.80 -4.46
C LEU A 55 -3.91 0.19 -5.86
N THR A 56 -3.38 0.89 -6.86
CA THR A 56 -3.28 0.40 -8.23
C THR A 56 -2.39 -0.85 -8.31
N VAL A 57 -1.22 -0.80 -7.67
CA VAL A 57 -0.27 -1.93 -7.65
C VAL A 57 -0.93 -3.17 -7.06
N THR A 58 -1.57 -3.04 -5.90
CA THR A 58 -2.23 -4.19 -5.25
C THR A 58 -3.44 -4.70 -6.02
N ARG A 59 -4.21 -3.81 -6.65
CA ARG A 59 -5.37 -4.20 -7.46
C ARG A 59 -4.95 -4.98 -8.70
N LEU A 60 -3.98 -4.46 -9.47
CA LEU A 60 -3.53 -5.12 -10.69
C LEU A 60 -2.84 -6.46 -10.39
N ALA A 61 -2.09 -6.55 -9.29
CA ALA A 61 -1.53 -7.81 -8.81
C ALA A 61 -2.62 -8.84 -8.47
N ALA A 62 -3.71 -8.42 -7.80
CA ALA A 62 -4.82 -9.29 -7.47
C ALA A 62 -5.65 -9.69 -8.72
N GLU A 63 -5.83 -8.80 -9.68
CA GLU A 63 -6.48 -9.09 -10.96
C GLU A 63 -5.69 -10.11 -11.77
N ALA A 64 -4.36 -10.01 -11.78
CA ALA A 64 -3.49 -11.00 -12.42
C ALA A 64 -3.58 -12.38 -11.74
N ALA A 65 -3.69 -12.41 -10.41
CA ALA A 65 -3.92 -13.66 -9.67
C ALA A 65 -5.25 -14.33 -10.07
N VAL A 66 -6.30 -13.54 -10.28
CA VAL A 66 -7.60 -14.06 -10.74
C VAL A 66 -7.50 -14.63 -12.16
N ALA A 67 -6.71 -14.02 -13.02
CA ALA A 67 -6.52 -14.45 -14.40
C ALA A 67 -5.53 -15.63 -14.53
N ALA A 68 -4.79 -15.94 -13.47
CA ALA A 68 -3.82 -17.03 -13.49
C ALA A 68 -4.54 -18.39 -13.40
N GLU A 69 -4.40 -19.19 -14.44
CA GLU A 69 -4.94 -20.56 -14.51
C GLU A 69 -3.91 -21.55 -13.93
N THR A 70 -3.64 -21.46 -12.61
CA THR A 70 -2.69 -22.35 -11.95
C THR A 70 -3.22 -22.86 -10.61
N ASN A 71 -2.88 -24.10 -10.26
CA ASN A 71 -3.14 -24.70 -8.96
C ASN A 71 -1.88 -24.73 -8.07
N ASP A 72 -0.80 -24.13 -8.52
CA ASP A 72 0.48 -24.05 -7.81
C ASP A 72 0.64 -22.68 -7.16
N VAL A 73 0.76 -22.67 -5.82
CA VAL A 73 0.85 -21.41 -5.04
C VAL A 73 2.12 -20.60 -5.37
N PRO A 74 3.32 -21.21 -5.43
CA PRO A 74 4.52 -20.51 -5.89
C PRO A 74 4.34 -19.82 -7.25
N GLN A 75 3.80 -20.55 -8.23
CA GLN A 75 3.56 -20.01 -9.56
C GLN A 75 2.52 -18.89 -9.56
N LEU A 76 1.43 -19.04 -8.81
CA LEU A 76 0.43 -17.99 -8.63
C LEU A 76 1.08 -16.71 -8.06
N TRP A 77 1.90 -16.88 -7.01
CA TRP A 77 2.52 -15.74 -6.36
C TRP A 77 3.60 -15.08 -7.21
N ALA A 78 4.30 -15.83 -8.06
CA ALA A 78 5.19 -15.26 -9.07
C ALA A 78 4.42 -14.34 -10.03
N THR A 79 3.24 -14.77 -10.52
CA THR A 79 2.36 -13.94 -11.36
C THR A 79 1.91 -12.66 -10.64
N VAL A 80 1.58 -12.76 -9.35
CA VAL A 80 1.24 -11.59 -8.51
C VAL A 80 2.39 -10.59 -8.45
N CYS A 81 3.61 -11.08 -8.22
CA CYS A 81 4.80 -10.23 -8.15
C CYS A 81 5.13 -9.59 -9.50
N GLU A 82 5.07 -10.32 -10.59
CA GLU A 82 5.34 -9.79 -11.94
C GLU A 82 4.34 -8.70 -12.32
N ALA A 83 3.06 -8.95 -12.11
CA ALA A 83 2.01 -7.98 -12.41
C ALA A 83 2.10 -6.74 -11.51
N GLY A 84 2.39 -6.94 -10.23
CA GLY A 84 2.60 -5.86 -9.28
C GLY A 84 3.80 -4.99 -9.63
N GLN A 85 4.91 -5.60 -10.03
CA GLN A 85 6.12 -4.89 -10.47
C GLN A 85 5.85 -4.05 -11.73
N LYS A 86 5.18 -4.63 -12.72
CA LYS A 86 4.78 -3.90 -13.93
C LYS A 86 3.85 -2.73 -13.61
N ALA A 87 2.89 -2.94 -12.72
CA ALA A 87 2.00 -1.88 -12.26
C ALA A 87 2.74 -0.76 -11.52
N LEU A 88 3.75 -1.12 -10.72
CA LEU A 88 4.61 -0.15 -10.03
C LEU A 88 5.39 0.72 -11.01
N GLU A 89 5.98 0.10 -12.03
CA GLU A 89 6.74 0.81 -13.08
C GLU A 89 5.85 1.76 -13.89
N ASP A 90 4.55 1.46 -14.01
CA ASP A 90 3.59 2.30 -14.73
C ASP A 90 2.98 3.42 -13.87
N THR A 91 3.21 3.45 -12.56
CA THR A 91 2.66 4.48 -11.67
C THR A 91 2.98 5.92 -12.11
N PRO A 92 4.17 6.26 -12.68
CA PRO A 92 4.43 7.61 -13.17
C PRO A 92 3.56 8.02 -14.36
N ASN A 93 3.07 7.06 -15.15
CA ASN A 93 2.17 7.34 -16.28
C ASN A 93 0.75 7.64 -15.81
N LEU A 94 0.35 7.12 -14.66
CA LEU A 94 -0.97 7.32 -14.07
C LEU A 94 -1.02 8.57 -13.17
N LEU A 95 0.10 8.96 -12.58
CA LEU A 95 0.17 10.07 -11.64
C LEU A 95 1.18 11.13 -12.11
N PRO A 96 0.71 12.28 -12.64
CA PRO A 96 1.59 13.29 -13.23
C PRO A 96 2.70 13.81 -12.30
N VAL A 97 2.43 13.85 -10.98
CA VAL A 97 3.44 14.27 -9.99
C VAL A 97 4.61 13.31 -9.92
N LEU A 98 4.38 12.00 -10.04
CA LEU A 98 5.43 10.99 -10.06
C LEU A 98 6.24 11.07 -11.35
N LYS A 99 5.54 11.28 -12.47
CA LYS A 99 6.19 11.46 -13.78
C LYS A 99 7.12 12.69 -13.78
N LYS A 100 6.65 13.80 -13.21
CA LYS A 100 7.45 15.03 -13.10
C LYS A 100 8.67 14.84 -12.20
N ALA A 101 8.51 14.06 -11.13
CA ALA A 101 9.60 13.74 -10.19
C ALA A 101 10.54 12.63 -10.70
N GLY A 102 10.19 11.89 -11.76
CA GLY A 102 10.97 10.77 -12.28
C GLY A 102 11.07 9.58 -11.32
N VAL A 103 10.04 9.36 -10.50
CA VAL A 103 10.02 8.30 -9.48
C VAL A 103 8.74 7.46 -9.58
N VAL A 104 8.80 6.24 -9.07
CA VAL A 104 7.62 5.38 -8.86
C VAL A 104 6.94 5.67 -7.53
N ASP A 105 5.73 5.13 -7.32
CA ASP A 105 5.03 5.28 -6.05
C ASP A 105 5.76 4.56 -4.91
N ALA A 106 6.17 5.31 -3.90
CA ALA A 106 6.90 4.77 -2.74
C ALA A 106 6.07 3.75 -1.92
N GLY A 107 4.74 3.93 -1.85
CA GLY A 107 3.84 2.99 -1.21
C GLY A 107 3.74 1.67 -1.99
N GLY A 108 3.64 1.76 -3.31
CA GLY A 108 3.70 0.62 -4.21
C GLY A 108 5.02 -0.13 -4.13
N GLN A 109 6.14 0.59 -4.10
CA GLN A 109 7.46 -0.01 -3.88
C GLN A 109 7.52 -0.78 -2.56
N GLY A 110 7.01 -0.20 -1.48
CA GLY A 110 7.00 -0.84 -0.17
C GLY A 110 6.18 -2.12 -0.13
N ILE A 111 5.00 -2.16 -0.75
CA ILE A 111 4.18 -3.38 -0.79
C ILE A 111 4.84 -4.47 -1.66
N MET A 112 5.52 -4.09 -2.74
CA MET A 112 6.25 -5.04 -3.57
C MET A 112 7.36 -5.75 -2.81
N LEU A 113 8.10 -5.05 -1.95
CA LEU A 113 9.10 -5.69 -1.07
C LEU A 113 8.47 -6.74 -0.14
N VAL A 114 7.25 -6.48 0.35
CA VAL A 114 6.51 -7.46 1.16
C VAL A 114 6.10 -8.66 0.30
N PHE A 115 5.58 -8.44 -0.91
CA PHE A 115 5.19 -9.51 -1.82
C PHE A 115 6.37 -10.38 -2.25
N GLU A 116 7.53 -9.77 -2.50
CA GLU A 116 8.78 -10.49 -2.80
C GLU A 116 9.25 -11.34 -1.60
N GLY A 117 9.15 -10.81 -0.38
CA GLY A 117 9.43 -11.60 0.82
C GLY A 117 8.49 -12.78 0.99
N MET A 118 7.20 -12.63 0.70
CA MET A 118 6.23 -13.73 0.68
C MET A 118 6.56 -14.75 -0.42
N LYS A 119 6.97 -14.28 -1.61
CA LYS A 119 7.41 -15.16 -2.70
C LYS A 119 8.56 -16.06 -2.28
N GLN A 120 9.57 -15.51 -1.62
CA GLN A 120 10.71 -16.32 -1.13
C GLN A 120 10.26 -17.48 -0.23
N VAL A 121 9.28 -17.22 0.65
CA VAL A 121 8.73 -18.26 1.53
C VAL A 121 7.94 -19.30 0.74
N PHE A 122 7.11 -18.89 -0.21
CA PHE A 122 6.33 -19.81 -1.05
C PHE A 122 7.23 -20.66 -1.97
N ASP A 123 8.38 -20.13 -2.38
CA ASP A 123 9.41 -20.86 -3.15
C ASP A 123 10.23 -21.82 -2.26
N GLY A 124 9.87 -21.99 -0.98
CA GLY A 124 10.54 -22.89 -0.04
C GLY A 124 11.69 -22.27 0.74
N GLY A 125 11.83 -20.94 0.71
CA GLY A 125 12.82 -20.23 1.52
C GLY A 125 12.47 -20.23 3.01
N GLU A 126 13.49 -20.13 3.85
CA GLU A 126 13.28 -20.02 5.31
C GLU A 126 12.69 -18.67 5.70
N ILE A 127 11.77 -18.71 6.67
CA ILE A 127 11.29 -17.48 7.30
C ILE A 127 12.45 -16.92 8.14
N VAL A 128 13.00 -15.78 7.69
CA VAL A 128 14.01 -15.09 8.49
C VAL A 128 13.35 -14.60 9.78
N ALA A 129 13.71 -15.21 10.90
CA ALA A 129 13.27 -14.73 12.20
C ALA A 129 13.69 -13.27 12.32
N GLY A 130 12.70 -12.38 12.49
CA GLY A 130 12.97 -10.97 12.62
C GLY A 130 13.96 -10.75 13.75
N THR A 131 15.16 -10.31 13.43
CA THR A 131 16.02 -9.68 14.41
C THR A 131 15.18 -8.56 15.00
N GLU A 132 14.97 -8.61 16.33
CA GLU A 132 14.38 -7.47 17.01
C GLU A 132 15.08 -6.21 16.50
N VAL A 133 14.34 -5.35 15.81
CA VAL A 133 14.87 -4.05 15.40
C VAL A 133 15.07 -3.28 16.68
N ALA A 134 16.16 -3.60 17.37
CA ALA A 134 16.67 -2.82 18.46
C ALA A 134 17.00 -1.44 17.88
N ALA A 135 16.35 -0.46 18.45
CA ALA A 135 16.46 0.97 18.17
C ALA A 135 15.65 1.44 16.96
N LYS A 136 14.60 2.18 17.29
CA LYS A 136 14.03 3.19 16.39
C LYS A 136 15.18 3.93 15.72
N PRO A 137 15.27 3.95 14.38
CA PRO A 137 16.24 4.83 13.75
C PRO A 137 15.96 6.22 14.30
N LYS A 138 16.92 6.81 14.99
CA LYS A 138 16.90 8.24 15.27
C LYS A 138 16.89 8.87 13.90
N LEU A 139 15.71 9.37 13.51
CA LEU A 139 15.59 10.19 12.31
C LEU A 139 16.49 11.39 12.57
N ASP A 140 17.66 11.37 11.94
CA ASP A 140 18.59 12.49 12.02
C ASP A 140 17.86 13.65 11.33
N SER A 141 17.40 14.61 12.13
CA SER A 141 16.66 15.79 11.66
C SER A 141 17.48 16.64 10.68
N SER A 142 18.78 16.34 10.54
CA SER A 142 19.67 16.96 9.55
C SER A 142 19.51 16.38 8.13
N ALA A 143 18.95 15.16 7.99
CA ALA A 143 18.68 14.53 6.68
C ALA A 143 17.29 14.88 6.12
N ALA A 144 16.40 15.49 6.92
CA ALA A 144 15.07 15.91 6.49
C ALA A 144 15.08 17.12 5.54
N GLY A 145 16.24 17.69 5.23
CA GLY A 145 16.37 18.91 4.44
C GLY A 145 16.71 18.75 2.96
N LYS A 146 16.83 17.53 2.45
CA LYS A 146 17.05 17.28 1.02
C LYS A 146 16.12 16.21 0.48
N GLY A 147 14.84 16.34 0.81
CA GLY A 147 13.81 15.63 0.07
C GLY A 147 13.79 16.12 -1.38
N VAL A 148 13.51 15.22 -2.29
CA VAL A 148 13.39 15.42 -3.75
C VAL A 148 12.21 16.36 -4.12
N PHE A 149 11.92 17.34 -3.28
CA PHE A 149 11.11 18.49 -3.64
C PHE A 149 12.09 19.53 -4.23
N THR A 150 12.45 19.31 -5.50
CA THR A 150 13.09 20.37 -6.26
C THR A 150 12.13 21.55 -6.32
N ASP A 151 12.64 22.76 -6.13
CA ASP A 151 11.91 24.06 -6.12
C ASP A 151 10.95 24.29 -7.30
N ASP A 152 10.96 23.39 -8.28
CA ASP A 152 10.15 23.46 -9.50
C ASP A 152 8.74 22.82 -9.40
N LEU A 153 8.43 22.08 -8.31
CA LEU A 153 7.15 21.38 -8.20
C LEU A 153 6.01 22.26 -7.65
N MET A 154 6.37 23.21 -6.80
CA MET A 154 5.46 24.23 -6.29
C MET A 154 6.30 25.37 -5.71
N LYS A 155 6.18 26.57 -6.22
CA LYS A 155 6.84 27.73 -5.62
C LYS A 155 6.22 27.97 -4.26
N VAL A 156 7.04 28.31 -3.27
CA VAL A 156 6.59 28.61 -1.89
C VAL A 156 5.50 29.68 -1.90
N GLU A 157 5.54 30.58 -2.88
CA GLU A 157 4.55 31.65 -3.13
C GLU A 157 3.17 31.14 -3.54
N ASP A 158 3.07 29.90 -4.08
CA ASP A 158 1.80 29.27 -4.49
C ASP A 158 1.14 28.48 -3.36
N ILE A 159 1.81 28.35 -2.20
CA ILE A 159 1.25 27.63 -1.04
C ILE A 159 0.33 28.59 -0.27
N LYS A 160 -0.96 28.48 -0.52
CA LYS A 160 -1.98 29.27 0.19
C LYS A 160 -2.16 28.87 1.64
N ASN A 161 -1.92 27.61 1.98
CA ASN A 161 -2.07 27.04 3.31
C ASN A 161 -0.82 26.27 3.71
N GLY A 162 0.06 26.88 4.48
CA GLY A 162 1.37 26.31 4.87
C GLY A 162 1.34 25.29 6.01
N TYR A 163 0.16 24.90 6.51
CA TYR A 163 0.02 24.03 7.66
C TYR A 163 -0.82 22.80 7.35
N CYS A 164 -0.32 21.62 7.74
CA CYS A 164 -1.12 20.41 7.82
C CYS A 164 -1.70 20.28 9.23
N THR A 165 -3.01 20.44 9.38
CA THR A 165 -3.68 20.36 10.68
C THR A 165 -4.35 19.00 10.83
N GLN A 166 -4.02 18.30 11.92
CA GLN A 166 -4.71 17.09 12.35
C GLN A 166 -5.39 17.35 13.68
N PHE A 167 -6.62 16.87 13.84
CA PHE A 167 -7.33 16.89 15.10
C PHE A 167 -8.00 15.55 15.38
N LEU A 168 -8.07 15.18 16.63
CA LEU A 168 -8.75 13.99 17.11
C LEU A 168 -10.13 14.39 17.60
N VAL A 169 -11.18 13.81 17.02
CA VAL A 169 -12.54 14.00 17.51
C VAL A 169 -12.96 12.82 18.34
N HIS A 170 -13.29 13.06 19.60
CA HIS A 170 -13.93 12.07 20.46
C HIS A 170 -15.43 12.15 20.23
N LYS A 171 -16.04 11.01 19.88
CA LYS A 171 -17.47 10.93 19.65
C LYS A 171 -18.14 10.23 20.82
N ASP A 172 -19.13 10.87 21.42
CA ASP A 172 -19.97 10.24 22.42
C ASP A 172 -20.86 9.16 21.81
N PRO A 173 -21.16 8.07 22.54
CA PRO A 173 -22.09 7.05 22.09
C PRO A 173 -23.45 7.66 21.74
N GLY A 174 -23.87 7.51 20.49
CA GLY A 174 -25.15 8.06 20.00
C GLY A 174 -25.07 9.40 19.28
N ALA A 175 -23.97 10.12 19.32
CA ALA A 175 -23.80 11.35 18.55
C ALA A 175 -23.63 11.03 17.05
N SER A 176 -24.29 11.82 16.17
CA SER A 176 -24.06 11.79 14.73
C SER A 176 -23.03 12.85 14.36
N ILE A 177 -21.92 12.45 13.75
CA ILE A 177 -20.90 13.38 13.25
C ILE A 177 -20.93 13.31 11.73
N THR A 178 -21.27 14.42 11.08
CA THR A 178 -21.09 14.60 9.65
C THR A 178 -19.74 15.29 9.43
N LEU A 179 -18.74 14.57 8.93
CA LEU A 179 -17.47 15.16 8.53
C LEU A 179 -17.63 15.75 7.13
N SER A 180 -17.71 17.07 7.05
CA SER A 180 -17.55 17.78 5.78
C SER A 180 -16.06 18.00 5.55
N LEU A 181 -15.49 17.31 4.58
CA LEU A 181 -14.14 17.57 4.12
C LEU A 181 -14.21 18.78 3.18
N ILE A 182 -13.84 19.92 3.71
CA ILE A 182 -13.51 21.08 2.88
C ILE A 182 -12.17 20.75 2.23
N HIS A 183 -12.15 20.62 0.91
CA HIS A 183 -10.91 20.58 0.15
C HIS A 183 -10.25 21.95 0.25
N ILE A 184 -9.17 21.98 1.00
CA ILE A 184 -8.24 23.11 1.01
C ILE A 184 -7.22 22.89 -0.10
#